data_74ae540ac74c1c0cc1804eaa85eae093
#
_entry.id   74ae540ac74c1c0cc1804eaa85eae093
#
_cell.length_a   1.000
_cell.length_b   1.000
_cell.length_c   1.000
_cell.angle_alpha   90.00
_cell.angle_beta   90.00
_cell.angle_gamma   90.00
#
_symmetry.space_group_name_H-M   'P 1'
#
loop_
_entity.id
_entity.type
_entity.pdbx_description
1 polymer ?
#
loop_
_entity_poly.entity_id
_entity_poly.type
_entity_poly.pdbx_seq_one_letter_code
_entity_poly.pdbx_strand_id
1 'polypeptide(L)'
;MKKVIILLCLIVMLLNIVCINSLALSAQSTVVIDANSGRILYSHNAQNKMGMASTTKIMTVITALENADINSVATVSPNAYGVEGSSMYLVLGEQLSLENLLWGLMLVSGNDAATAVAEHVSGSVEKFAVLMNTTAQKIGAVNSNFTNPHGLSDENHYTTAHDLAKITAYALKNPKFREIVSTRTKSIPWKNHDYNRHLVNHNKFLTMYDGCIGVKTGFTKATGRCLVTAVEKDGMCLVCVTLNAPDDWNDHKTLYDSAFAEYIPHTIKNAASHISSAKIKNGTADTVALTVDRDIIIPVNTGEEDKITTKVIPFEDLQAPVKKGDILGTFVIEIGGQPTGEFPVIAAESVELKNIIFRPTSGNLWVSLTRVFRAWITCFN
;
A
#
# COMPACT_ATOMS: atom_id res chain seq x y z
N MET A 1 -61.92 13.29 3.77
CA MET A 1 -61.21 13.31 2.51
C MET A 1 -60.02 14.24 2.47
N LYS A 2 -60.13 15.57 2.73
CA LYS A 2 -58.97 16.50 2.68
C LYS A 2 -57.79 16.10 3.59
N LYS A 3 -58.04 15.66 4.84
CA LYS A 3 -56.95 15.21 5.79
C LYS A 3 -56.23 13.94 5.30
N VAL A 4 -56.89 13.04 4.62
CA VAL A 4 -56.29 11.82 4.07
C VAL A 4 -55.41 12.14 2.86
N ILE A 5 -55.85 13.07 2.01
CA ILE A 5 -55.07 13.55 0.85
C ILE A 5 -53.79 14.27 1.32
N ILE A 6 -53.88 15.12 2.36
CA ILE A 6 -52.71 15.78 2.93
C ILE A 6 -51.71 14.77 3.53
N LEU A 7 -52.21 13.75 4.22
CA LEU A 7 -51.34 12.70 4.78
C LEU A 7 -50.66 11.89 3.68
N LEU A 8 -51.39 11.56 2.58
CA LEU A 8 -50.84 10.87 1.42
C LEU A 8 -49.76 11.70 0.70
N CYS A 9 -49.98 13.01 0.55
CA CYS A 9 -48.99 13.92 -0.03
C CYS A 9 -47.77 14.07 0.85
N LEU A 10 -47.90 14.08 2.18
CA LEU A 10 -46.78 14.08 3.12
C LEU A 10 -45.98 12.79 3.08
N ILE A 11 -46.64 11.63 2.98
CA ILE A 11 -45.97 10.33 2.84
C ILE A 11 -45.22 10.24 1.50
N VAL A 12 -45.81 10.71 0.38
CA VAL A 12 -45.13 10.77 -0.92
C VAL A 12 -43.96 11.75 -0.90
N MET A 13 -44.08 12.86 -0.16
CA MET A 13 -42.99 13.84 0.00
C MET A 13 -41.87 13.28 0.88
N LEU A 14 -42.18 12.53 1.95
CA LEU A 14 -41.21 11.83 2.78
C LEU A 14 -40.51 10.67 2.05
N LEU A 15 -41.21 9.95 1.17
CA LEU A 15 -40.63 8.90 0.33
C LEU A 15 -39.63 9.44 -0.72
N ASN A 16 -39.72 10.70 -1.12
CA ASN A 16 -38.75 11.34 -2.02
C ASN A 16 -37.47 11.86 -1.34
N ILE A 17 -37.42 11.89 0.00
CA ILE A 17 -36.26 12.41 0.75
C ILE A 17 -35.18 11.35 0.98
N VAL A 18 -35.48 10.06 0.71
CA VAL A 18 -34.49 8.97 0.78
C VAL A 18 -34.09 8.53 -0.63
N CYS A 19 -33.74 9.44 -1.52
CA CYS A 19 -32.85 9.12 -2.63
C CYS A 19 -31.44 8.95 -2.04
N ILE A 20 -31.16 7.76 -1.51
CA ILE A 20 -29.79 7.30 -1.40
C ILE A 20 -29.27 7.31 -2.83
N ASN A 21 -28.36 8.25 -3.15
CA ASN A 21 -27.61 8.22 -4.42
C ASN A 21 -26.75 6.95 -4.41
N SER A 22 -27.39 5.80 -4.68
CA SER A 22 -26.68 4.56 -4.93
C SER A 22 -26.01 4.72 -6.29
N LEU A 23 -24.68 4.81 -6.31
CA LEU A 23 -23.93 4.70 -7.56
C LEU A 23 -24.29 3.34 -8.19
N ALA A 24 -24.85 3.39 -9.40
CA ALA A 24 -25.16 2.18 -10.16
C ALA A 24 -23.85 1.60 -10.73
N LEU A 25 -23.13 0.83 -9.91
CA LEU A 25 -21.88 0.19 -10.30
C LEU A 25 -22.13 -1.23 -10.79
N SER A 26 -21.35 -1.67 -11.75
CA SER A 26 -21.37 -3.05 -12.24
C SER A 26 -20.57 -4.00 -11.35
N ALA A 27 -19.67 -3.47 -10.52
CA ALA A 27 -18.76 -4.22 -9.66
C ALA A 27 -19.49 -4.97 -8.54
N GLN A 28 -19.14 -6.24 -8.35
CA GLN A 28 -19.63 -7.04 -7.23
C GLN A 28 -19.00 -6.62 -5.90
N SER A 29 -17.75 -6.21 -5.93
CA SER A 29 -17.02 -5.67 -4.78
C SER A 29 -16.15 -4.51 -5.22
N THR A 30 -16.14 -3.42 -4.44
CA THR A 30 -15.34 -2.25 -4.75
C THR A 30 -14.97 -1.45 -3.50
N VAL A 31 -13.87 -0.70 -3.59
CA VAL A 31 -13.43 0.25 -2.59
C VAL A 31 -12.67 1.41 -3.25
N VAL A 32 -12.81 2.61 -2.71
CA VAL A 32 -11.93 3.75 -2.96
C VAL A 32 -11.31 4.14 -1.63
N ILE A 33 -9.98 4.21 -1.60
CA ILE A 33 -9.24 4.67 -0.42
C ILE A 33 -8.29 5.81 -0.78
N ASP A 34 -7.99 6.66 0.18
CA ASP A 34 -6.80 7.51 0.12
C ASP A 34 -5.53 6.67 0.38
N ALA A 35 -4.58 6.72 -0.54
CA ALA A 35 -3.36 5.91 -0.47
C ALA A 35 -2.43 6.31 0.69
N ASN A 36 -2.52 7.55 1.17
CA ASN A 36 -1.65 8.08 2.22
C ASN A 36 -2.12 7.72 3.62
N SER A 37 -3.42 7.86 3.89
CA SER A 37 -4.02 7.62 5.20
C SER A 37 -4.66 6.23 5.33
N GLY A 38 -5.02 5.59 4.21
CA GLY A 38 -5.85 4.39 4.19
C GLY A 38 -7.34 4.68 4.39
N ARG A 39 -7.74 5.97 4.48
CA ARG A 39 -9.14 6.36 4.66
C ARG A 39 -10.00 5.80 3.52
N ILE A 40 -11.09 5.11 3.90
CA ILE A 40 -12.09 4.62 2.95
C ILE A 40 -13.03 5.78 2.60
N LEU A 41 -13.13 6.10 1.30
CA LEU A 41 -14.02 7.13 0.77
C LEU A 41 -15.30 6.52 0.19
N TYR A 42 -15.20 5.31 -0.37
CA TYR A 42 -16.33 4.53 -0.85
C TYR A 42 -16.08 3.04 -0.60
N SER A 43 -17.13 2.29 -0.28
CA SER A 43 -17.05 0.86 -0.02
C SER A 43 -18.36 0.15 -0.36
N HIS A 44 -18.28 -0.91 -1.17
CA HIS A 44 -19.38 -1.83 -1.41
C HIS A 44 -18.85 -3.27 -1.44
N ASN A 45 -19.32 -4.11 -0.49
CA ASN A 45 -18.89 -5.51 -0.33
C ASN A 45 -17.35 -5.67 -0.24
N ALA A 46 -16.62 -4.63 0.21
CA ALA A 46 -15.17 -4.54 0.09
C ALA A 46 -14.40 -5.58 0.92
N GLN A 47 -15.06 -6.28 1.84
CA GLN A 47 -14.48 -7.34 2.68
C GLN A 47 -14.77 -8.76 2.13
N ASN A 48 -15.53 -8.89 1.05
CA ASN A 48 -15.83 -10.20 0.47
C ASN A 48 -14.56 -10.79 -0.16
N LYS A 49 -14.24 -12.03 0.18
CA LYS A 49 -13.16 -12.80 -0.43
C LYS A 49 -13.53 -13.18 -1.85
N MET A 50 -12.71 -12.77 -2.80
CA MET A 50 -12.95 -12.98 -4.24
C MET A 50 -11.64 -13.30 -4.97
N GLY A 51 -11.73 -14.00 -6.09
CA GLY A 51 -10.62 -14.12 -7.02
C GLY A 51 -10.25 -12.75 -7.63
N MET A 52 -8.97 -12.53 -7.87
CA MET A 52 -8.45 -11.23 -8.28
C MET A 52 -7.77 -11.23 -9.66
N ALA A 53 -7.67 -12.39 -10.32
CA ALA A 53 -6.98 -12.54 -11.59
C ALA A 53 -5.57 -11.90 -11.57
N SER A 54 -5.16 -11.30 -12.68
CA SER A 54 -3.83 -10.68 -12.82
C SER A 54 -3.58 -9.42 -11.97
N THR A 55 -4.55 -8.94 -11.18
CA THR A 55 -4.25 -7.91 -10.17
C THR A 55 -3.37 -8.45 -9.04
N THR A 56 -3.27 -9.77 -8.89
CA THR A 56 -2.24 -10.50 -8.10
C THR A 56 -0.83 -9.96 -8.32
N LYS A 57 -0.52 -9.54 -9.55
CA LYS A 57 0.81 -9.10 -9.96
C LYS A 57 1.29 -7.83 -9.25
N ILE A 58 0.37 -7.07 -8.64
CA ILE A 58 0.71 -5.96 -7.74
C ILE A 58 1.53 -6.48 -6.55
N MET A 59 1.04 -7.54 -5.90
CA MET A 59 1.75 -8.21 -4.80
C MET A 59 3.06 -8.84 -5.28
N THR A 60 3.06 -9.47 -6.45
CA THR A 60 4.26 -10.09 -7.02
C THR A 60 5.38 -9.10 -7.22
N VAL A 61 5.09 -7.91 -7.80
CA VAL A 61 6.12 -6.89 -8.05
C VAL A 61 6.66 -6.33 -6.75
N ILE A 62 5.80 -5.95 -5.80
CA ILE A 62 6.32 -5.36 -4.54
C ILE A 62 7.10 -6.38 -3.73
N THR A 63 6.65 -7.63 -3.68
CA THR A 63 7.40 -8.72 -3.04
C THR A 63 8.78 -8.91 -3.67
N ALA A 64 8.87 -8.89 -5.01
CA ALA A 64 10.15 -9.03 -5.71
C ALA A 64 11.08 -7.84 -5.44
N LEU A 65 10.56 -6.60 -5.51
CA LEU A 65 11.33 -5.38 -5.26
C LEU A 65 11.88 -5.28 -3.83
N GLU A 66 11.21 -5.88 -2.85
CA GLU A 66 11.67 -5.89 -1.45
C GLU A 66 12.67 -7.01 -1.14
N ASN A 67 12.77 -8.06 -1.99
CA ASN A 67 13.52 -9.27 -1.64
C ASN A 67 14.63 -9.64 -2.63
N ALA A 68 14.85 -8.88 -3.70
CA ALA A 68 15.92 -9.15 -4.66
C ALA A 68 16.50 -7.86 -5.26
N ASP A 69 17.76 -7.95 -5.71
CA ASP A 69 18.36 -6.86 -6.49
C ASP A 69 17.70 -6.79 -7.88
N ILE A 70 17.15 -5.64 -8.20
CA ILE A 70 16.47 -5.38 -9.47
C ILE A 70 17.35 -5.59 -10.70
N ASN A 71 18.67 -5.45 -10.53
CA ASN A 71 19.67 -5.68 -11.58
C ASN A 71 20.09 -7.14 -11.71
N SER A 72 19.70 -8.02 -10.78
CA SER A 72 20.04 -9.44 -10.85
C SER A 72 19.45 -10.08 -12.10
N VAL A 73 20.17 -11.07 -12.66
CA VAL A 73 19.82 -11.73 -13.92
C VAL A 73 19.14 -13.05 -13.65
N ALA A 74 17.89 -13.16 -14.08
CA ALA A 74 17.10 -14.39 -14.05
C ALA A 74 17.30 -15.19 -15.34
N THR A 75 17.26 -16.51 -15.22
CA THR A 75 17.22 -17.44 -16.37
C THR A 75 15.85 -18.09 -16.44
N VAL A 76 15.23 -18.04 -17.61
CA VAL A 76 13.90 -18.61 -17.86
C VAL A 76 13.96 -20.14 -17.78
N SER A 77 13.26 -20.71 -16.82
CA SER A 77 13.15 -22.14 -16.57
C SER A 77 12.12 -22.83 -17.49
N PRO A 78 12.10 -24.17 -17.56
CA PRO A 78 11.01 -24.90 -18.22
C PRO A 78 9.62 -24.59 -17.65
N ASN A 79 9.50 -24.30 -16.34
CA ASN A 79 8.21 -23.98 -15.70
C ASN A 79 7.71 -22.58 -16.08
N ALA A 80 8.62 -21.61 -16.28
CA ALA A 80 8.27 -20.26 -16.70
C ALA A 80 7.97 -20.19 -18.20
N TYR A 81 8.55 -21.08 -19.01
CA TYR A 81 8.32 -21.14 -20.44
C TYR A 81 6.92 -21.67 -20.77
N GLY A 82 6.15 -20.89 -21.54
CA GLY A 82 4.85 -21.33 -22.06
C GLY A 82 3.72 -21.37 -21.01
N VAL A 83 3.85 -20.65 -19.90
CA VAL A 83 2.77 -20.51 -18.91
C VAL A 83 1.52 -19.96 -19.58
N GLU A 84 0.36 -20.59 -19.29
CA GLU A 84 -0.95 -20.26 -19.84
C GLU A 84 -1.31 -18.77 -19.64
N GLY A 85 -2.02 -18.21 -20.62
CA GLY A 85 -2.60 -16.87 -20.58
C GLY A 85 -1.72 -15.78 -21.17
N SER A 86 -1.75 -14.58 -20.58
CA SER A 86 -0.94 -13.45 -21.07
C SER A 86 0.55 -13.73 -20.93
N SER A 87 1.33 -13.41 -21.96
CA SER A 87 2.76 -13.73 -22.03
C SER A 87 3.54 -12.53 -22.57
N MET A 88 4.78 -12.37 -22.13
CA MET A 88 5.77 -11.54 -22.81
C MET A 88 6.63 -12.35 -23.80
N TYR A 89 6.27 -13.62 -24.02
CA TYR A 89 6.90 -14.55 -24.94
C TYR A 89 8.37 -14.83 -24.59
N LEU A 90 8.61 -15.22 -23.34
CA LEU A 90 9.92 -15.64 -22.87
C LEU A 90 10.33 -16.96 -23.57
N VAL A 91 11.64 -17.08 -23.85
CA VAL A 91 12.22 -18.27 -24.46
C VAL A 91 13.00 -19.06 -23.40
N LEU A 92 12.93 -20.41 -23.46
CA LEU A 92 13.67 -21.27 -22.54
C LEU A 92 15.17 -20.93 -22.51
N GLY A 93 15.70 -20.73 -21.31
CA GLY A 93 17.09 -20.33 -21.10
C GLY A 93 17.40 -18.87 -21.47
N GLU A 94 16.38 -18.06 -21.78
CA GLU A 94 16.55 -16.61 -21.93
C GLU A 94 17.00 -15.98 -20.61
N GLN A 95 17.93 -15.04 -20.68
CA GLN A 95 18.42 -14.30 -19.52
C GLN A 95 17.98 -12.85 -19.59
N LEU A 96 17.32 -12.37 -18.54
CA LEU A 96 16.87 -10.97 -18.40
C LEU A 96 17.13 -10.49 -16.98
N SER A 97 17.34 -9.16 -16.83
CA SER A 97 17.34 -8.57 -15.50
C SER A 97 15.96 -8.71 -14.86
N LEU A 98 15.92 -8.80 -13.53
CA LEU A 98 14.67 -8.76 -12.78
C LEU A 98 13.83 -7.55 -13.18
N GLU A 99 14.45 -6.39 -13.38
CA GLU A 99 13.76 -5.19 -13.87
C GLU A 99 12.99 -5.44 -15.17
N ASN A 100 13.63 -6.05 -16.18
CA ASN A 100 12.99 -6.33 -17.46
C ASN A 100 11.83 -7.33 -17.34
N LEU A 101 11.93 -8.30 -16.44
CA LEU A 101 10.83 -9.20 -16.12
C LEU A 101 9.66 -8.47 -15.47
N LEU A 102 9.93 -7.54 -14.53
CA LEU A 102 8.88 -6.74 -13.88
C LEU A 102 8.15 -5.83 -14.87
N TRP A 103 8.87 -5.26 -15.87
CA TRP A 103 8.24 -4.52 -16.97
C TRP A 103 7.26 -5.40 -17.77
N GLY A 104 7.69 -6.59 -18.18
CA GLY A 104 6.83 -7.53 -18.92
C GLY A 104 5.64 -8.03 -18.09
N LEU A 105 5.89 -8.34 -16.82
CA LEU A 105 4.87 -8.77 -15.87
C LEU A 105 3.75 -7.73 -15.73
N MET A 106 4.09 -6.45 -15.60
CA MET A 106 3.09 -5.41 -15.35
C MET A 106 2.43 -4.91 -16.62
N LEU A 107 3.19 -4.54 -17.65
CA LEU A 107 2.64 -3.89 -18.85
C LEU A 107 1.80 -4.85 -19.69
N VAL A 108 2.37 -6.00 -20.06
CA VAL A 108 1.66 -7.00 -20.88
C VAL A 108 1.05 -8.14 -20.07
N SER A 109 1.12 -8.02 -18.73
CA SER A 109 0.56 -9.02 -17.82
C SER A 109 1.13 -10.42 -17.97
N GLY A 110 2.44 -10.56 -18.34
CA GLY A 110 3.11 -11.84 -18.62
C GLY A 110 3.06 -12.80 -17.43
N ASN A 111 2.41 -13.97 -17.61
CA ASN A 111 2.38 -15.05 -16.62
C ASN A 111 3.72 -15.78 -16.58
N ASP A 112 4.35 -15.93 -17.74
CA ASP A 112 5.72 -16.42 -17.92
C ASP A 112 6.73 -15.57 -17.12
N ALA A 113 6.63 -14.24 -17.23
CA ALA A 113 7.46 -13.32 -16.46
C ALA A 113 7.19 -13.45 -14.95
N ALA A 114 5.93 -13.60 -14.52
CA ALA A 114 5.58 -13.75 -13.11
C ALA A 114 6.19 -15.03 -12.51
N THR A 115 6.13 -16.14 -13.25
CA THR A 115 6.75 -17.41 -12.85
C THR A 115 8.26 -17.29 -12.78
N ALA A 116 8.91 -16.69 -13.80
CA ALA A 116 10.35 -16.47 -13.81
C ALA A 116 10.82 -15.58 -12.63
N VAL A 117 10.06 -14.53 -12.30
CA VAL A 117 10.31 -13.68 -11.12
C VAL A 117 10.23 -14.49 -9.84
N ALA A 118 9.17 -15.30 -9.66
CA ALA A 118 8.98 -16.11 -8.46
C ALA A 118 10.13 -17.11 -8.23
N GLU A 119 10.52 -17.82 -9.30
CA GLU A 119 11.63 -18.78 -9.23
C GLU A 119 12.97 -18.09 -8.99
N HIS A 120 13.21 -16.93 -9.62
CA HIS A 120 14.45 -16.18 -9.43
C HIS A 120 14.61 -15.66 -8.00
N VAL A 121 13.53 -15.11 -7.40
CA VAL A 121 13.57 -14.48 -6.07
C VAL A 121 13.61 -15.53 -4.96
N SER A 122 12.87 -16.65 -5.10
CA SER A 122 12.64 -17.60 -4.00
C SER A 122 13.04 -19.03 -4.33
N GLY A 123 13.47 -19.33 -5.55
CA GLY A 123 13.84 -20.65 -6.02
C GLY A 123 12.65 -21.54 -6.46
N SER A 124 11.39 -21.18 -6.13
CA SER A 124 10.19 -21.83 -6.66
C SER A 124 8.94 -20.96 -6.49
N VAL A 125 7.89 -21.28 -7.24
CA VAL A 125 6.57 -20.62 -7.17
C VAL A 125 5.97 -20.74 -5.76
N GLU A 126 6.05 -21.93 -5.16
CA GLU A 126 5.49 -22.21 -3.83
C GLU A 126 6.18 -21.38 -2.74
N LYS A 127 7.53 -21.32 -2.78
CA LYS A 127 8.28 -20.48 -1.82
C LYS A 127 7.99 -19.01 -2.00
N PHE A 128 7.80 -18.56 -3.25
CA PHE A 128 7.43 -17.19 -3.53
C PHE A 128 6.01 -16.86 -3.03
N ALA A 129 5.06 -17.80 -3.14
CA ALA A 129 3.72 -17.66 -2.59
C ALA A 129 3.75 -17.47 -1.05
N VAL A 130 4.61 -18.22 -0.35
CA VAL A 130 4.85 -18.02 1.09
C VAL A 130 5.35 -16.60 1.37
N LEU A 131 6.31 -16.12 0.56
CA LEU A 131 6.86 -14.77 0.71
C LEU A 131 5.81 -13.69 0.43
N MET A 132 4.96 -13.87 -0.60
CA MET A 132 3.81 -12.99 -0.88
C MET A 132 2.86 -12.92 0.32
N ASN A 133 2.52 -14.05 0.93
CA ASN A 133 1.64 -14.10 2.09
C ASN A 133 2.28 -13.45 3.33
N THR A 134 3.59 -13.63 3.53
CA THR A 134 4.33 -12.92 4.59
C THR A 134 4.28 -11.40 4.39
N THR A 135 4.47 -10.94 3.15
CA THR A 135 4.36 -9.52 2.79
C THR A 135 2.93 -9.02 2.99
N ALA A 136 1.89 -9.81 2.64
CA ALA A 136 0.49 -9.46 2.88
C ALA A 136 0.20 -9.25 4.37
N GLN A 137 0.69 -10.13 5.23
CA GLN A 137 0.55 -9.99 6.70
C GLN A 137 1.24 -8.72 7.21
N LYS A 138 2.47 -8.45 6.76
CA LYS A 138 3.22 -7.21 7.09
C LYS A 138 2.45 -5.94 6.72
N ILE A 139 1.75 -5.95 5.57
CA ILE A 139 0.93 -4.84 5.07
C ILE A 139 -0.40 -4.71 5.84
N GLY A 140 -0.83 -5.75 6.56
CA GLY A 140 -2.15 -5.83 7.20
C GLY A 140 -3.28 -6.24 6.23
N ALA A 141 -2.94 -6.91 5.11
CA ALA A 141 -3.88 -7.51 4.16
C ALA A 141 -4.22 -8.96 4.58
N VAL A 142 -4.86 -9.09 5.72
CA VAL A 142 -5.03 -10.37 6.45
C VAL A 142 -6.15 -11.26 5.88
N ASN A 143 -6.99 -10.73 5.01
CA ASN A 143 -8.06 -11.47 4.34
C ASN A 143 -7.68 -11.90 2.90
N SER A 144 -6.38 -11.95 2.61
CA SER A 144 -5.82 -12.36 1.31
C SER A 144 -4.99 -13.63 1.47
N ASN A 145 -4.99 -14.46 0.44
CA ASN A 145 -4.11 -15.62 0.33
C ASN A 145 -3.63 -15.77 -1.12
N PHE A 146 -2.33 -15.90 -1.30
CA PHE A 146 -1.66 -16.04 -2.59
C PHE A 146 -1.10 -17.44 -2.73
N THR A 147 -1.47 -18.17 -3.79
CA THR A 147 -0.95 -19.50 -4.12
C THR A 147 -0.03 -19.47 -5.34
N ASN A 148 -0.07 -18.39 -6.11
CA ASN A 148 0.73 -18.23 -7.32
C ASN A 148 1.04 -16.74 -7.61
N PRO A 149 2.07 -16.44 -8.45
CA PRO A 149 2.49 -15.06 -8.70
C PRO A 149 1.72 -14.35 -9.83
N HIS A 150 0.88 -15.05 -10.59
CA HIS A 150 0.28 -14.54 -11.83
C HIS A 150 -1.23 -14.29 -11.75
N GLY A 151 -1.94 -14.96 -10.82
CA GLY A 151 -3.38 -14.82 -10.64
C GLY A 151 -4.24 -15.76 -11.48
N LEU A 152 -3.69 -16.88 -11.96
CA LEU A 152 -4.50 -17.98 -12.47
C LEU A 152 -5.35 -18.56 -11.33
N SER A 153 -6.54 -18.99 -11.69
CA SER A 153 -7.58 -19.38 -10.71
C SER A 153 -7.15 -20.60 -9.89
N ASP A 154 -7.31 -20.49 -8.58
CA ASP A 154 -7.13 -21.54 -7.59
C ASP A 154 -8.11 -21.23 -6.44
N GLU A 155 -8.71 -22.24 -5.83
CA GLU A 155 -9.73 -22.07 -4.78
C GLU A 155 -9.20 -21.32 -3.55
N ASN A 156 -7.91 -21.45 -3.29
CA ASN A 156 -7.22 -20.79 -2.18
C ASN A 156 -6.54 -19.48 -2.59
N HIS A 157 -6.70 -19.03 -3.85
CA HIS A 157 -6.13 -17.77 -4.34
C HIS A 157 -7.18 -16.66 -4.33
N TYR A 158 -7.21 -15.89 -3.25
CA TYR A 158 -8.23 -14.85 -3.06
C TYR A 158 -7.68 -13.60 -2.37
N THR A 159 -8.42 -12.53 -2.52
CA THR A 159 -8.24 -11.26 -1.78
C THR A 159 -9.60 -10.65 -1.47
N THR A 160 -9.59 -9.50 -0.82
CA THR A 160 -10.74 -8.57 -0.74
C THR A 160 -10.39 -7.27 -1.47
N ALA A 161 -11.40 -6.52 -1.93
CA ALA A 161 -11.14 -5.22 -2.55
C ALA A 161 -10.36 -4.29 -1.59
N HIS A 162 -10.69 -4.33 -0.30
CA HIS A 162 -10.02 -3.56 0.74
C HIS A 162 -8.54 -3.95 0.92
N ASP A 163 -8.25 -5.25 1.00
CA ASP A 163 -6.86 -5.71 1.14
C ASP A 163 -6.03 -5.37 -0.09
N LEU A 164 -6.60 -5.55 -1.30
CA LEU A 164 -5.92 -5.22 -2.54
C LEU A 164 -5.64 -3.72 -2.67
N ALA A 165 -6.54 -2.87 -2.16
CA ALA A 165 -6.31 -1.43 -2.06
C ALA A 165 -5.16 -1.09 -1.09
N LYS A 166 -5.09 -1.75 0.09
CA LYS A 166 -3.96 -1.59 1.04
C LYS A 166 -2.64 -2.02 0.41
N ILE A 167 -2.61 -3.19 -0.25
CA ILE A 167 -1.43 -3.69 -0.96
C ILE A 167 -0.98 -2.68 -2.01
N THR A 168 -1.92 -2.12 -2.77
CA THR A 168 -1.64 -1.11 -3.81
C THR A 168 -1.10 0.18 -3.21
N ALA A 169 -1.72 0.71 -2.16
CA ALA A 169 -1.27 1.91 -1.46
C ALA A 169 0.15 1.73 -0.87
N TYR A 170 0.44 0.55 -0.33
CA TYR A 170 1.78 0.20 0.13
C TYR A 170 2.79 0.16 -1.02
N ALA A 171 2.45 -0.52 -2.13
CA ALA A 171 3.32 -0.67 -3.29
C ALA A 171 3.63 0.69 -3.96
N LEU A 172 2.67 1.61 -4.01
CA LEU A 172 2.85 2.96 -4.55
C LEU A 172 3.86 3.82 -3.79
N LYS A 173 4.23 3.46 -2.55
CA LYS A 173 5.33 4.11 -1.81
C LYS A 173 6.71 3.76 -2.38
N ASN A 174 6.82 2.66 -3.15
CA ASN A 174 8.06 2.28 -3.81
C ASN A 174 8.20 3.02 -5.16
N PRO A 175 9.25 3.87 -5.35
CA PRO A 175 9.39 4.67 -6.56
C PRO A 175 9.49 3.82 -7.84
N LYS A 176 10.14 2.65 -7.78
CA LYS A 176 10.28 1.77 -8.94
C LYS A 176 8.95 1.10 -9.31
N PHE A 177 8.16 0.68 -8.32
CA PHE A 177 6.82 0.19 -8.57
C PHE A 177 5.98 1.26 -9.28
N ARG A 178 6.01 2.48 -8.75
CA ARG A 178 5.28 3.61 -9.30
C ARG A 178 5.71 3.94 -10.74
N GLU A 179 7.02 3.93 -11.03
CA GLU A 179 7.56 4.09 -12.39
C GLU A 179 6.98 3.04 -13.34
N ILE A 180 7.01 1.76 -12.93
CA ILE A 180 6.55 0.65 -13.77
C ILE A 180 5.07 0.78 -14.09
N VAL A 181 4.21 0.99 -13.09
CA VAL A 181 2.75 0.97 -13.28
C VAL A 181 2.22 2.19 -14.04
N SER A 182 2.92 3.33 -13.97
CA SER A 182 2.54 4.56 -14.67
C SER A 182 3.05 4.63 -16.11
N THR A 183 3.94 3.73 -16.49
CA THR A 183 4.53 3.71 -17.84
C THR A 183 3.55 3.10 -18.85
N ARG A 184 3.30 3.82 -19.96
CA ARG A 184 2.42 3.40 -21.05
C ARG A 184 3.07 2.39 -21.99
N THR A 185 4.33 2.59 -22.31
CA THR A 185 5.10 1.72 -23.21
C THR A 185 6.54 1.61 -22.75
N LYS A 186 7.15 0.45 -22.95
CA LYS A 186 8.57 0.19 -22.67
C LYS A 186 9.15 -0.72 -23.73
N SER A 187 10.34 -0.41 -24.23
CA SER A 187 11.13 -1.32 -25.06
C SER A 187 12.25 -1.92 -24.24
N ILE A 188 12.37 -3.24 -24.29
CA ILE A 188 13.42 -4.00 -23.58
C ILE A 188 14.16 -4.92 -24.57
N PRO A 189 15.41 -5.27 -24.32
CA PRO A 189 16.15 -6.20 -25.18
C PRO A 189 15.40 -7.51 -25.42
N TRP A 190 15.47 -8.02 -26.64
CA TRP A 190 14.92 -9.35 -26.99
C TRP A 190 16.04 -10.23 -27.54
N LYS A 191 16.43 -11.22 -26.73
CA LYS A 191 17.53 -12.12 -27.10
C LYS A 191 17.24 -12.80 -28.45
N ASN A 192 18.27 -12.89 -29.30
CA ASN A 192 18.22 -13.49 -30.65
C ASN A 192 17.33 -12.75 -31.67
N HIS A 193 17.01 -11.48 -31.41
CA HIS A 193 16.32 -10.61 -32.37
C HIS A 193 17.11 -9.33 -32.62
N ASP A 194 17.00 -8.77 -33.80
CA ASP A 194 17.63 -7.50 -34.20
C ASP A 194 16.85 -6.28 -33.68
N TYR A 195 15.72 -6.53 -33.00
CA TYR A 195 14.82 -5.52 -32.46
C TYR A 195 14.46 -5.81 -31.01
N ASN A 196 14.03 -4.76 -30.32
CA ASN A 196 13.59 -4.84 -28.93
C ASN A 196 12.17 -5.41 -28.79
N ARG A 197 11.89 -6.07 -27.68
CA ARG A 197 10.54 -6.42 -27.27
C ARG A 197 9.80 -5.17 -26.85
N HIS A 198 8.73 -4.81 -27.54
CA HIS A 198 7.91 -3.63 -27.26
C HIS A 198 6.72 -4.01 -26.39
N LEU A 199 6.67 -3.43 -25.19
CA LEU A 199 5.65 -3.70 -24.18
C LEU A 199 4.67 -2.52 -24.12
N VAL A 200 3.37 -2.79 -24.26
CA VAL A 200 2.30 -1.79 -24.16
C VAL A 200 1.43 -2.10 -22.96
N ASN A 201 1.25 -1.13 -22.09
CA ASN A 201 0.47 -1.30 -20.87
C ASN A 201 -1.02 -1.52 -21.19
N HIS A 202 -1.57 -2.61 -20.70
CA HIS A 202 -2.99 -2.96 -20.88
C HIS A 202 -3.95 -2.02 -20.13
N ASN A 203 -3.43 -1.23 -19.16
CA ASN A 203 -4.25 -0.30 -18.41
C ASN A 203 -4.58 0.95 -19.23
N LYS A 204 -5.71 0.92 -19.93
CA LYS A 204 -6.19 2.05 -20.72
C LYS A 204 -6.56 3.28 -19.87
N PHE A 205 -6.81 3.10 -18.57
CA PHE A 205 -7.18 4.20 -17.67
C PHE A 205 -6.08 5.26 -17.56
N LEU A 206 -4.81 4.90 -17.83
CA LEU A 206 -3.67 5.82 -17.96
C LEU A 206 -3.87 6.91 -19.05
N THR A 207 -4.81 6.72 -19.98
CA THR A 207 -5.14 7.70 -21.01
C THR A 207 -6.59 8.17 -20.96
N MET A 208 -7.42 7.49 -20.17
CA MET A 208 -8.86 7.78 -20.07
C MET A 208 -9.18 8.77 -18.94
N TYR A 209 -8.35 8.83 -17.90
CA TYR A 209 -8.62 9.65 -16.74
C TYR A 209 -7.40 10.49 -16.36
N ASP A 210 -7.62 11.79 -16.21
CA ASP A 210 -6.57 12.74 -15.85
C ASP A 210 -6.03 12.47 -14.44
N GLY A 211 -4.69 12.56 -14.28
CA GLY A 211 -4.02 12.22 -13.03
C GLY A 211 -3.85 10.72 -12.78
N CYS A 212 -4.25 9.82 -13.69
CA CYS A 212 -4.06 8.38 -13.51
C CYS A 212 -2.58 8.00 -13.54
N ILE A 213 -2.13 7.29 -12.48
CA ILE A 213 -0.75 6.83 -12.30
C ILE A 213 -0.61 5.30 -12.30
N GLY A 214 -1.62 4.54 -12.66
CA GLY A 214 -1.56 3.08 -12.72
C GLY A 214 -2.93 2.44 -12.52
N VAL A 215 -3.08 1.16 -12.20
CA VAL A 215 -2.07 0.21 -11.72
C VAL A 215 -2.12 -1.09 -12.51
N LYS A 216 -3.23 -1.90 -12.44
CA LYS A 216 -3.28 -3.23 -13.04
C LYS A 216 -4.69 -3.68 -13.42
N THR A 217 -4.82 -4.28 -14.59
CA THR A 217 -6.01 -4.98 -15.08
C THR A 217 -5.93 -6.48 -14.77
N GLY A 218 -7.07 -7.13 -14.60
CA GLY A 218 -7.17 -8.57 -14.44
C GLY A 218 -8.43 -9.14 -15.07
N PHE A 219 -8.34 -10.34 -15.62
CA PHE A 219 -9.47 -11.09 -16.12
C PHE A 219 -9.19 -12.59 -16.14
N THR A 220 -10.11 -13.38 -15.64
CA THR A 220 -10.27 -14.80 -15.96
C THR A 220 -11.78 -15.09 -16.14
N LYS A 221 -12.12 -16.22 -16.78
CA LYS A 221 -13.54 -16.62 -16.87
C LYS A 221 -14.19 -16.81 -15.50
N ALA A 222 -13.42 -17.25 -14.52
CA ALA A 222 -13.92 -17.51 -13.17
C ALA A 222 -14.10 -16.24 -12.33
N THR A 223 -13.18 -15.25 -12.46
CA THR A 223 -13.20 -14.03 -11.63
C THR A 223 -13.99 -12.89 -12.24
N GLY A 224 -14.27 -12.92 -13.54
CA GLY A 224 -14.72 -11.74 -14.28
C GLY A 224 -13.60 -10.69 -14.42
N ARG A 225 -13.97 -9.46 -14.77
CA ARG A 225 -13.04 -8.33 -14.89
C ARG A 225 -12.70 -7.77 -13.51
N CYS A 226 -11.44 -7.55 -13.28
CA CYS A 226 -10.88 -6.93 -12.07
C CYS A 226 -10.00 -5.76 -12.49
N LEU A 227 -10.10 -4.64 -11.80
CA LEU A 227 -9.32 -3.46 -12.09
C LEU A 227 -8.82 -2.82 -10.80
N VAL A 228 -7.56 -2.42 -10.81
CA VAL A 228 -6.98 -1.55 -9.79
C VAL A 228 -6.41 -0.34 -10.49
N THR A 229 -6.83 0.86 -10.08
CA THR A 229 -6.26 2.11 -10.56
C THR A 229 -5.83 2.99 -9.40
N ALA A 230 -4.97 3.95 -9.69
CA ALA A 230 -4.61 5.02 -8.76
C ALA A 230 -4.60 6.35 -9.52
N VAL A 231 -5.10 7.40 -8.88
CA VAL A 231 -5.19 8.75 -9.43
C VAL A 231 -4.60 9.74 -8.43
N GLU A 232 -3.69 10.58 -8.91
CA GLU A 232 -3.20 11.75 -8.19
C GLU A 232 -3.79 13.00 -8.79
N LYS A 233 -4.56 13.70 -8.01
CA LYS A 233 -5.22 14.92 -8.41
C LYS A 233 -5.55 15.77 -7.19
N ASP A 234 -5.43 17.08 -7.34
CA ASP A 234 -5.84 18.07 -6.31
C ASP A 234 -5.23 17.80 -4.91
N GLY A 235 -3.99 17.28 -4.85
CA GLY A 235 -3.28 16.97 -3.59
C GLY A 235 -3.69 15.66 -2.92
N MET A 236 -4.58 14.89 -3.51
CA MET A 236 -4.97 13.55 -3.05
C MET A 236 -4.41 12.46 -3.95
N CYS A 237 -4.09 11.29 -3.37
CA CYS A 237 -3.73 10.07 -4.10
C CYS A 237 -4.75 8.99 -3.76
N LEU A 238 -5.69 8.73 -4.66
CA LEU A 238 -6.76 7.77 -4.44
C LEU A 238 -6.49 6.45 -5.17
N VAL A 239 -6.76 5.34 -4.49
CA VAL A 239 -6.72 3.98 -5.06
C VAL A 239 -8.14 3.47 -5.16
N CYS A 240 -8.53 3.03 -6.34
CA CYS A 240 -9.81 2.36 -6.61
C CYS A 240 -9.58 0.90 -7.00
N VAL A 241 -10.37 0.00 -6.42
CA VAL A 241 -10.38 -1.43 -6.73
C VAL A 241 -11.80 -1.87 -7.06
N THR A 242 -11.97 -2.57 -8.17
CA THR A 242 -13.19 -3.30 -8.50
C THR A 242 -12.88 -4.76 -8.79
N LEU A 243 -13.71 -5.66 -8.24
CA LEU A 243 -13.64 -7.10 -8.45
C LEU A 243 -14.97 -7.58 -9.07
N ASN A 244 -14.86 -8.39 -10.13
CA ASN A 244 -15.99 -8.86 -10.94
C ASN A 244 -16.89 -7.68 -11.38
N ALA A 245 -16.32 -6.79 -12.21
CA ALA A 245 -16.93 -5.56 -12.69
C ALA A 245 -16.99 -5.56 -14.21
N PRO A 246 -18.08 -5.99 -14.85
CA PRO A 246 -18.19 -6.02 -16.31
C PRO A 246 -17.90 -4.69 -17.01
N ASP A 247 -18.24 -3.56 -16.38
CA ASP A 247 -18.00 -2.20 -16.87
C ASP A 247 -16.98 -1.44 -16.01
N ASP A 248 -15.86 -2.10 -15.68
CA ASP A 248 -14.83 -1.64 -14.77
C ASP A 248 -14.29 -0.22 -15.06
N TRP A 249 -14.15 0.16 -16.34
CA TRP A 249 -13.67 1.50 -16.71
C TRP A 249 -14.64 2.61 -16.31
N ASN A 250 -15.93 2.43 -16.57
CA ASN A 250 -16.95 3.41 -16.20
C ASN A 250 -17.19 3.41 -14.68
N ASP A 251 -17.14 2.25 -14.02
CA ASP A 251 -17.20 2.16 -12.56
C ASP A 251 -16.11 3.00 -11.92
N HIS A 252 -14.85 2.84 -12.36
CA HIS A 252 -13.73 3.61 -11.83
C HIS A 252 -13.85 5.11 -12.10
N LYS A 253 -14.30 5.49 -13.32
CA LYS A 253 -14.54 6.90 -13.63
C LYS A 253 -15.60 7.50 -12.71
N THR A 254 -16.74 6.83 -12.54
CA THR A 254 -17.83 7.27 -11.67
C THR A 254 -17.39 7.41 -10.22
N LEU A 255 -16.62 6.43 -9.72
CA LEU A 255 -16.10 6.44 -8.35
C LEU A 255 -15.12 7.59 -8.10
N TYR A 256 -14.20 7.86 -9.03
CA TYR A 256 -13.28 8.99 -8.90
C TYR A 256 -14.00 10.34 -9.03
N ASP A 257 -14.90 10.48 -10.02
CA ASP A 257 -15.67 11.71 -10.20
C ASP A 257 -16.48 12.05 -8.92
N SER A 258 -17.09 11.03 -8.29
CA SER A 258 -17.80 11.19 -7.01
C SER A 258 -16.84 11.54 -5.87
N ALA A 259 -15.71 10.81 -5.73
CA ALA A 259 -14.78 11.04 -4.64
C ALA A 259 -14.14 12.44 -4.69
N PHE A 260 -13.68 12.89 -5.88
CA PHE A 260 -13.10 14.23 -6.05
C PHE A 260 -14.13 15.37 -5.96
N ALA A 261 -15.42 15.08 -6.19
CA ALA A 261 -16.48 16.08 -5.97
C ALA A 261 -16.88 16.20 -4.50
N GLU A 262 -16.75 15.13 -3.71
CA GLU A 262 -17.23 15.06 -2.32
C GLU A 262 -16.13 15.38 -1.32
N TYR A 263 -14.88 15.05 -1.60
CA TYR A 263 -13.75 15.19 -0.69
C TYR A 263 -12.75 16.23 -1.18
N ILE A 264 -12.23 17.02 -0.23
CA ILE A 264 -11.14 17.98 -0.44
C ILE A 264 -9.92 17.61 0.40
N PRO A 265 -8.69 17.92 -0.05
CA PRO A 265 -7.48 17.71 0.75
C PRO A 265 -7.45 18.68 1.93
N HIS A 266 -7.29 18.14 3.14
CA HIS A 266 -7.14 18.93 4.36
C HIS A 266 -5.78 18.65 5.01
N THR A 267 -4.98 19.72 5.20
CA THR A 267 -3.67 19.60 5.84
C THR A 267 -3.80 19.54 7.34
N ILE A 268 -3.45 18.39 7.91
CA ILE A 268 -3.49 18.14 9.38
C ILE A 268 -2.21 18.65 10.04
N LYS A 269 -1.06 18.37 9.42
CA LYS A 269 0.27 18.76 9.90
C LYS A 269 1.21 19.01 8.74
N ASN A 270 2.05 20.03 8.86
CA ASN A 270 3.13 20.29 7.93
C ASN A 270 4.38 19.50 8.33
N ALA A 271 5.20 19.15 7.34
CA ALA A 271 6.50 18.52 7.54
C ALA A 271 7.36 19.31 8.54
N ALA A 272 8.15 18.60 9.34
CA ALA A 272 9.05 19.14 10.35
C ALA A 272 8.37 20.03 11.43
N SER A 273 7.03 20.16 11.46
CA SER A 273 6.36 20.86 12.55
C SER A 273 6.47 20.08 13.86
N HIS A 274 6.71 20.80 14.97
CA HIS A 274 6.66 20.18 16.29
C HIS A 274 5.26 19.66 16.59
N ILE A 275 5.16 18.40 17.01
CA ILE A 275 3.88 17.78 17.34
C ILE A 275 3.75 17.56 18.84
N SER A 276 4.79 17.00 19.48
CA SER A 276 4.83 16.60 20.88
C SER A 276 6.27 16.32 21.30
N SER A 277 6.47 15.85 22.52
CA SER A 277 7.74 15.33 22.99
C SER A 277 7.53 14.00 23.71
N ALA A 278 8.47 13.09 23.55
CA ALA A 278 8.48 11.80 24.23
C ALA A 278 9.61 11.74 25.28
N LYS A 279 9.36 11.05 26.40
CA LYS A 279 10.40 10.77 27.40
C LYS A 279 11.39 9.77 26.86
N ILE A 280 12.69 9.98 27.12
CA ILE A 280 13.76 9.10 26.72
C ILE A 280 14.65 8.77 27.93
N LYS A 281 15.00 7.51 28.08
CA LYS A 281 15.89 7.03 29.19
C LYS A 281 17.35 7.06 28.75
N ASN A 282 18.23 7.25 29.72
CA ASN A 282 19.69 7.20 29.55
C ASN A 282 20.28 8.20 28.54
N GLY A 283 19.52 9.22 28.14
CA GLY A 283 19.93 10.22 27.16
C GLY A 283 20.63 11.42 27.78
N THR A 284 21.33 12.19 26.94
CA THR A 284 21.85 13.52 27.29
C THR A 284 20.74 14.54 27.53
N ALA A 285 19.53 14.23 27.05
CA ALA A 285 18.28 14.93 27.35
C ALA A 285 17.24 13.94 27.88
N ASP A 286 16.32 14.39 28.71
CA ASP A 286 15.25 13.57 29.31
C ASP A 286 14.04 13.40 28.36
N THR A 287 13.97 14.20 27.29
CA THR A 287 12.92 14.17 26.27
C THR A 287 13.50 14.35 24.87
N VAL A 288 12.80 13.86 23.85
CA VAL A 288 13.08 14.08 22.44
C VAL A 288 11.86 14.71 21.78
N ALA A 289 12.07 15.76 20.98
CA ALA A 289 11.00 16.39 20.22
C ALA A 289 10.54 15.47 19.07
N LEU A 290 9.22 15.35 18.88
CA LEU A 290 8.57 14.55 17.85
C LEU A 290 8.05 15.41 16.71
N THR A 291 8.22 14.95 15.48
CA THR A 291 7.75 15.59 14.26
C THR A 291 7.27 14.55 13.24
N VAL A 292 6.85 14.98 12.05
CA VAL A 292 6.58 14.15 10.88
C VAL A 292 7.55 14.46 9.75
N ASP A 293 7.84 13.46 8.91
CA ASP A 293 8.79 13.55 7.79
C ASP A 293 8.22 14.25 6.55
N ARG A 294 6.90 14.37 6.47
CA ARG A 294 6.16 14.96 5.34
C ARG A 294 4.88 15.62 5.82
N ASP A 295 4.27 16.39 4.93
CA ASP A 295 2.93 16.93 5.18
C ASP A 295 1.93 15.78 5.31
N ILE A 296 1.10 15.84 6.34
CA ILE A 296 -0.02 14.93 6.54
C ILE A 296 -1.26 15.62 5.98
N ILE A 297 -1.69 15.14 4.83
CA ILE A 297 -2.89 15.60 4.13
C ILE A 297 -3.84 14.41 4.03
N ILE A 298 -5.10 14.63 4.40
CA ILE A 298 -6.16 13.62 4.28
C ILE A 298 -7.35 14.18 3.53
N PRO A 299 -8.10 13.36 2.77
CA PRO A 299 -9.39 13.77 2.21
C PRO A 299 -10.39 14.03 3.34
N VAL A 300 -11.14 15.13 3.27
CA VAL A 300 -12.17 15.48 4.24
C VAL A 300 -13.42 15.91 3.49
N ASN A 301 -14.59 15.47 3.95
CA ASN A 301 -15.88 15.90 3.43
C ASN A 301 -16.34 17.19 4.14
N THR A 302 -17.16 17.98 3.48
CA THR A 302 -17.72 19.21 4.04
C THR A 302 -18.42 18.95 5.38
N GLY A 303 -18.02 19.70 6.42
CA GLY A 303 -18.57 19.58 7.78
C GLY A 303 -17.96 18.45 8.63
N GLU A 304 -16.85 17.86 8.18
CA GLU A 304 -16.03 16.94 8.98
C GLU A 304 -14.86 17.64 9.66
N GLU A 305 -14.45 18.82 9.20
CA GLU A 305 -13.26 19.54 9.69
C GLU A 305 -13.29 19.75 11.20
N ASP A 306 -14.46 20.12 11.76
CA ASP A 306 -14.66 20.33 13.19
C ASP A 306 -14.68 19.02 14.01
N LYS A 307 -14.73 17.86 13.34
CA LYS A 307 -14.76 16.54 13.98
C LYS A 307 -13.39 15.85 13.97
N ILE A 308 -12.37 16.50 13.41
CA ILE A 308 -11.01 15.96 13.34
C ILE A 308 -10.37 16.08 14.72
N THR A 309 -9.91 14.93 15.23
CA THR A 309 -9.08 14.88 16.44
C THR A 309 -7.79 14.14 16.13
N THR A 310 -6.72 14.52 16.83
CA THR A 310 -5.40 13.92 16.63
C THR A 310 -4.78 13.47 17.94
N LYS A 311 -4.06 12.37 17.90
CA LYS A 311 -3.38 11.80 19.06
C LYS A 311 -1.99 11.32 18.68
N VAL A 312 -1.00 11.59 19.56
CA VAL A 312 0.35 11.02 19.45
C VAL A 312 0.47 9.86 20.42
N ILE A 313 0.92 8.72 19.93
CA ILE A 313 1.19 7.51 20.71
C ILE A 313 2.68 7.18 20.58
N PRO A 314 3.56 7.68 21.46
CA PRO A 314 4.96 7.31 21.46
C PRO A 314 5.13 5.82 21.79
N PHE A 315 6.21 5.20 21.30
CA PHE A 315 6.58 3.86 21.74
C PHE A 315 6.93 3.88 23.23
N GLU A 316 6.63 2.80 23.90
CA GLU A 316 7.01 2.60 25.30
C GLU A 316 8.53 2.42 25.43
N ASP A 317 9.09 2.86 26.58
CA ASP A 317 10.48 2.63 26.98
C ASP A 317 11.56 3.09 25.97
N LEU A 318 11.36 4.26 25.35
CA LEU A 318 12.38 4.86 24.49
C LEU A 318 13.70 5.05 25.23
N GLN A 319 14.81 4.61 24.61
CA GLN A 319 16.15 4.69 25.17
C GLN A 319 17.12 5.37 24.20
N ALA A 320 18.04 6.16 24.75
CA ALA A 320 19.14 6.69 23.97
C ALA A 320 20.18 5.58 23.61
N PRO A 321 20.93 5.72 22.51
CA PRO A 321 20.88 6.85 21.59
C PRO A 321 19.69 6.78 20.62
N VAL A 322 19.15 7.96 20.28
CA VAL A 322 18.13 8.14 19.24
C VAL A 322 18.70 9.07 18.17
N LYS A 323 18.56 8.73 16.92
CA LYS A 323 18.99 9.57 15.79
C LYS A 323 17.81 10.36 15.25
N LYS A 324 18.08 11.57 14.77
CA LYS A 324 17.10 12.35 13.99
C LYS A 324 16.54 11.49 12.84
N GLY A 325 15.21 11.42 12.75
CA GLY A 325 14.51 10.63 11.76
C GLY A 325 14.13 9.21 12.22
N ASP A 326 14.60 8.73 13.38
CA ASP A 326 14.16 7.45 13.93
C ASP A 326 12.66 7.50 14.23
N ILE A 327 11.93 6.44 13.89
CA ILE A 327 10.50 6.33 14.20
C ILE A 327 10.33 6.04 15.68
N LEU A 328 9.60 6.91 16.38
CA LEU A 328 9.43 6.86 17.84
C LEU A 328 7.98 6.67 18.29
N GLY A 329 7.03 6.49 17.36
CA GLY A 329 5.62 6.30 17.68
C GLY A 329 4.72 6.51 16.49
N THR A 330 3.43 6.72 16.77
CA THR A 330 2.38 6.88 15.77
C THR A 330 1.56 8.15 16.04
N PHE A 331 1.27 8.89 14.96
CA PHE A 331 0.32 9.99 14.93
C PHE A 331 -1.00 9.46 14.37
N VAL A 332 -2.03 9.42 15.20
CA VAL A 332 -3.35 8.91 14.86
C VAL A 332 -4.28 10.06 14.57
N ILE A 333 -5.06 9.96 13.51
CA ILE A 333 -6.11 10.89 13.12
C ILE A 333 -7.45 10.18 13.24
N GLU A 334 -8.39 10.81 13.89
CA GLU A 334 -9.77 10.35 14.01
C GLU A 334 -10.72 11.42 13.47
N ILE A 335 -11.77 11.01 12.77
CA ILE A 335 -12.86 11.88 12.34
C ILE A 335 -14.16 11.35 12.96
N GLY A 336 -14.81 12.19 13.79
CA GLY A 336 -16.01 11.78 14.51
C GLY A 336 -15.80 10.57 15.43
N GLY A 337 -14.58 10.41 15.98
CA GLY A 337 -14.20 9.30 16.85
C GLY A 337 -13.86 7.98 16.12
N GLN A 338 -13.82 8.00 14.79
CA GLN A 338 -13.43 6.84 13.99
C GLN A 338 -11.97 7.00 13.52
N PRO A 339 -11.10 5.99 13.71
CA PRO A 339 -9.75 6.00 13.19
C PRO A 339 -9.75 6.17 11.65
N THR A 340 -9.02 7.20 11.18
CA THR A 340 -9.05 7.58 9.76
C THR A 340 -7.67 7.47 9.11
N GLY A 341 -6.60 7.64 9.89
CA GLY A 341 -5.23 7.51 9.39
C GLY A 341 -4.22 7.37 10.51
N GLU A 342 -3.13 6.66 10.20
CA GLU A 342 -1.99 6.48 11.10
C GLU A 342 -0.70 6.81 10.35
N PHE A 343 0.14 7.64 10.97
CA PHE A 343 1.39 8.11 10.39
C PHE A 343 2.54 7.94 11.38
N PRO A 344 3.76 7.62 10.94
CA PRO A 344 4.90 7.56 11.83
C PRO A 344 5.23 8.96 12.38
N VAL A 345 5.52 9.04 13.67
CA VAL A 345 6.22 10.20 14.25
C VAL A 345 7.68 9.86 14.41
N ILE A 346 8.53 10.83 14.07
CA ILE A 346 9.97 10.69 14.06
C ILE A 346 10.64 11.64 15.03
N ALA A 347 11.87 11.30 15.43
CA ALA A 347 12.74 12.19 16.19
C ALA A 347 13.10 13.44 15.37
N ALA A 348 12.78 14.63 15.88
CA ALA A 348 13.17 15.90 15.26
C ALA A 348 14.67 16.21 15.39
N GLU A 349 15.32 15.62 16.39
CA GLU A 349 16.72 15.80 16.74
C GLU A 349 17.31 14.48 17.25
N SER A 350 18.66 14.40 17.30
CA SER A 350 19.35 13.26 17.91
C SER A 350 19.52 13.48 19.40
N VAL A 351 19.41 12.41 20.18
CA VAL A 351 19.71 12.37 21.62
C VAL A 351 20.75 11.30 21.87
N GLU A 352 21.94 11.72 22.29
CA GLU A 352 23.06 10.82 22.55
C GLU A 352 22.91 10.10 23.91
N LEU A 353 23.61 8.98 24.07
CA LEU A 353 23.69 8.28 25.34
C LEU A 353 24.42 9.16 26.38
N LYS A 354 23.87 9.25 27.57
CA LYS A 354 24.50 10.00 28.68
C LYS A 354 25.79 9.29 29.12
N ASN A 355 26.92 9.96 28.96
CA ASN A 355 28.18 9.44 29.45
C ASN A 355 28.13 9.34 31.00
N ILE A 356 28.05 8.12 31.51
CA ILE A 356 28.23 7.88 32.96
C ILE A 356 29.71 7.98 33.23
N ILE A 357 30.19 9.18 33.58
CA ILE A 357 31.54 9.35 34.11
C ILE A 357 31.55 8.73 35.52
N PHE A 358 32.06 7.52 35.62
CA PHE A 358 32.39 6.91 36.90
C PHE A 358 33.48 7.76 37.56
N ARG A 359 33.12 8.65 38.47
CA ARG A 359 34.10 9.21 39.40
C ARG A 359 34.33 8.16 40.46
N PRO A 360 35.53 7.55 40.56
CA PRO A 360 35.83 6.67 41.66
C PRO A 360 35.78 7.51 42.93
N THR A 361 34.86 7.21 43.82
CA THR A 361 34.90 7.74 45.19
C THR A 361 36.14 7.15 45.84
N SER A 362 37.02 8.01 46.31
CA SER A 362 38.26 7.67 47.04
C SER A 362 37.94 6.67 48.14
N GLY A 363 38.31 5.40 47.94
CA GLY A 363 38.16 4.38 48.96
C GLY A 363 37.70 3.02 48.43
N ASN A 364 38.63 2.25 47.92
CA ASN A 364 38.55 0.85 47.47
C ASN A 364 38.33 0.61 45.98
N LEU A 365 39.42 0.42 45.27
CA LEU A 365 39.51 0.06 43.85
C LEU A 365 38.64 -1.19 43.52
N TRP A 366 38.48 -2.13 44.43
CA TRP A 366 37.68 -3.34 44.28
C TRP A 366 36.15 -3.12 44.19
N VAL A 367 35.63 -2.14 44.94
CA VAL A 367 34.19 -1.79 44.89
C VAL A 367 33.86 -1.07 43.61
N SER A 368 34.78 -0.29 43.07
CA SER A 368 34.59 0.39 41.78
C SER A 368 34.56 -0.59 40.59
N LEU A 369 35.45 -1.60 40.61
CA LEU A 369 35.49 -2.63 39.54
C LEU A 369 34.24 -3.53 39.53
N THR A 370 33.69 -3.90 40.68
CA THR A 370 32.47 -4.70 40.73
C THR A 370 31.23 -3.93 40.29
N ARG A 371 31.19 -2.60 40.48
CA ARG A 371 30.11 -1.75 39.97
C ARG A 371 30.20 -1.58 38.45
N VAL A 372 31.38 -1.43 37.89
CA VAL A 372 31.61 -1.36 36.43
C VAL A 372 31.23 -2.68 35.78
N PHE A 373 31.60 -3.83 36.38
CA PHE A 373 31.22 -5.16 35.85
C PHE A 373 29.71 -5.42 35.91
N ARG A 374 29.01 -4.97 36.96
CA ARG A 374 27.53 -5.07 37.02
C ARG A 374 26.83 -4.16 36.02
N ALA A 375 27.30 -2.94 35.79
CA ALA A 375 26.74 -2.05 34.77
C ALA A 375 26.97 -2.60 33.37
N TRP A 376 28.08 -3.29 33.11
CA TRP A 376 28.39 -3.93 31.84
C TRP A 376 27.46 -5.13 31.52
N ILE A 377 27.16 -5.95 32.55
CA ILE A 377 26.22 -7.10 32.41
C ILE A 377 24.77 -6.65 32.18
N THR A 378 24.35 -5.50 32.75
CA THR A 378 22.98 -4.97 32.53
C THR A 378 22.79 -4.25 31.20
N CYS A 379 23.87 -3.97 30.47
CA CYS A 379 23.78 -3.41 29.10
C CYS A 379 23.71 -4.47 28.00
N PHE A 380 23.88 -5.77 28.32
CA PHE A 380 23.90 -6.88 27.36
C PHE A 380 22.83 -7.97 27.63
N ASN A 381 21.90 -7.73 28.53
CA ASN A 381 20.66 -8.49 28.72
C ASN A 381 19.48 -7.52 28.46
#